data_902d2c3db3c3295b634208c526a23ddc
#
_entry.id   902d2c3db3c3295b634208c526a23ddc
#
_cell.length_a   1.000
_cell.length_b   1.000
_cell.length_c   1.000
_cell.angle_alpha   90.00
_cell.angle_beta   90.00
_cell.angle_gamma   90.00
#
_symmetry.space_group_name_H-M   'P 1'
#
loop_
_entity.id
_entity.type
_entity.pdbx_description
1 polymer ?
#
loop_
_entity_poly.entity_id
_entity_poly.type
_entity_poly.pdbx_seq_one_letter_code
_entity_poly.pdbx_strand_id
1 'polypeptide(L)' 'MTLQEAKSIARHLGLTLRTVRSGDFRVNFRDGNETTAYYTDNLEDAVNTAVERARERAL' A
#
# COMPACT_ATOMS: atom_id res chain seq x y z
N MET A 1 -14.22 -4.84 1.49
CA MET A 1 -12.83 -5.35 1.40
C MET A 1 -12.26 -5.50 2.80
N THR A 2 -11.56 -6.59 3.04
CA THR A 2 -10.90 -6.82 4.33
C THR A 2 -9.43 -6.40 4.26
N LEU A 3 -8.82 -6.22 5.43
CA LEU A 3 -7.39 -5.89 5.51
C LEU A 3 -6.55 -7.00 4.87
N GLN A 4 -6.94 -8.26 5.07
CA GLN A 4 -6.22 -9.39 4.47
C GLN A 4 -6.25 -9.35 2.94
N GLU A 5 -7.41 -9.02 2.39
CA GLU A 5 -7.55 -8.87 0.94
C GLU A 5 -6.67 -7.73 0.42
N ALA A 6 -6.69 -6.60 1.13
CA ALA A 6 -5.90 -5.43 0.76
C ALA A 6 -4.40 -5.75 0.77
N LYS A 7 -3.94 -6.43 1.82
CA LYS A 7 -2.53 -6.86 1.93
C LYS A 7 -2.14 -7.80 0.79
N SER A 8 -3.03 -8.71 0.44
CA SER A 8 -2.79 -9.67 -0.63
C SER A 8 -2.65 -8.97 -1.98
N ILE A 9 -3.53 -8.02 -2.24
CA ILE A 9 -3.49 -7.23 -3.48
C ILE A 9 -2.17 -6.47 -3.57
N ALA A 10 -1.79 -5.78 -2.49
CA ALA A 10 -0.55 -5.01 -2.48
C ALA A 10 0.66 -5.91 -2.73
N ARG A 11 0.71 -7.05 -2.04
CA ARG A 11 1.81 -8.00 -2.18
C ARG A 11 1.94 -8.50 -3.62
N HIS A 12 0.81 -8.77 -4.24
CA HIS A 12 0.78 -9.25 -5.63
C HIS A 12 1.36 -8.22 -6.60
N LEU A 13 1.21 -6.95 -6.25
CA LEU A 13 1.69 -5.84 -7.07
C LEU A 13 3.13 -5.42 -6.74
N GLY A 14 3.76 -6.12 -5.80
CA GLY A 14 5.14 -5.80 -5.41
C GLY A 14 5.24 -4.71 -4.36
N LEU A 15 4.13 -4.42 -3.67
CA LEU A 15 4.11 -3.44 -2.59
C LEU A 15 3.79 -4.13 -1.26
N THR A 16 3.88 -3.37 -0.17
CA THR A 16 3.44 -3.80 1.15
C THR A 16 2.36 -2.84 1.63
N LEU A 17 1.38 -3.39 2.34
CA LEU A 17 0.34 -2.61 2.98
C LEU A 17 0.22 -3.13 4.40
N ARG A 18 0.32 -2.26 5.38
CA ARG A 18 0.24 -2.66 6.78
C ARG A 18 -0.40 -1.56 7.62
N THR A 19 -0.95 -1.97 8.76
CA THR A 19 -1.46 -1.03 9.75
C THR A 19 -0.29 -0.56 10.62
N VAL A 20 -0.17 0.73 10.83
CA VAL A 20 0.86 1.29 11.69
C VAL A 20 0.27 1.67 13.03
N ARG A 21 1.13 2.07 13.98
CA ARG A 21 0.75 2.31 15.37
C ARG A 21 -0.38 3.33 15.53
N SER A 22 -0.42 4.33 14.66
CA SER A 22 -1.46 5.37 14.71
C SER A 22 -2.84 4.87 14.30
N GLY A 23 -2.91 3.67 13.72
CA GLY A 23 -4.15 3.13 13.18
C GLY A 23 -4.29 3.35 11.68
N ASP A 24 -3.41 4.13 11.10
CA ASP A 24 -3.40 4.35 9.67
C ASP A 24 -2.83 3.14 8.93
N PHE A 25 -3.08 3.09 7.63
CA PHE A 25 -2.49 2.10 6.74
C PHE A 25 -1.29 2.74 6.04
N ARG A 26 -0.22 1.97 5.94
CA ARG A 26 1.00 2.42 5.26
C ARG A 26 1.20 1.58 4.01
N VAL A 27 1.35 2.24 2.87
CA VAL A 27 1.59 1.60 1.58
C VAL A 27 2.96 2.03 1.08
N ASN A 28 3.75 1.08 0.62
CA ASN A 28 5.06 1.40 0.07
C ASN A 28 5.52 0.28 -0.85
N PHE A 29 6.47 0.60 -1.71
CA PHE A 29 7.18 -0.41 -2.46
C PHE A 29 7.93 -1.31 -1.47
N ARG A 30 8.11 -2.57 -1.84
CA ARG A 30 8.79 -3.53 -0.99
C ARG A 30 10.23 -3.10 -0.67
N ASP A 31 10.89 -2.48 -1.64
CA ASP A 31 12.25 -1.97 -1.52
C ASP A 31 12.29 -0.46 -1.23
N GLY A 32 11.14 0.13 -0.94
CA GLY A 32 11.05 1.58 -0.72
C GLY A 32 11.45 1.97 0.69
N ASN A 33 11.82 3.24 0.82
CA ASN A 33 12.12 3.83 2.13
C ASN A 33 11.00 4.80 2.53
N GLU A 34 11.19 5.50 3.63
CA GLU A 34 10.15 6.36 4.21
C GLU A 34 9.72 7.49 3.26
N THR A 35 10.58 7.92 2.35
CA THR A 35 10.24 9.01 1.42
C THR A 35 9.18 8.60 0.39
N THR A 36 9.02 7.30 0.14
CA THR A 36 8.03 6.79 -0.80
C THR A 36 6.81 6.20 -0.08
N ALA A 37 6.78 6.22 1.25
CA ALA A 37 5.67 5.67 2.01
C ALA A 37 4.46 6.59 1.92
N TYR A 38 3.28 5.99 1.82
CA TYR A 38 1.99 6.70 1.80
C TYR A 38 1.14 6.24 2.97
N TYR A 39 0.56 7.18 3.69
CA TYR A 39 -0.26 6.90 4.87
C TYR A 39 -1.69 7.37 4.63
N THR A 40 -2.65 6.56 5.00
CA THR A 40 -4.07 6.91 4.88
C THR A 40 -4.86 6.12 5.93
N ASP A 41 -5.98 6.68 6.37
CA ASP A 41 -6.88 5.99 7.29
C ASP A 41 -7.98 5.23 6.54
N ASN A 42 -7.98 5.28 5.22
CA ASN A 42 -8.98 4.66 4.37
C ASN A 42 -8.37 3.47 3.63
N LEU A 43 -8.93 2.27 3.87
CA LEU A 43 -8.38 1.04 3.29
C LEU A 43 -8.48 1.01 1.77
N GLU A 44 -9.59 1.49 1.22
CA GLU A 44 -9.75 1.52 -0.24
C GLU A 44 -8.77 2.49 -0.88
N ASP A 45 -8.52 3.63 -0.24
CA ASP A 45 -7.52 4.58 -0.70
C ASP A 45 -6.13 3.94 -0.70
N ALA A 46 -5.83 3.15 0.33
CA ALA A 46 -4.55 2.44 0.41
C ALA A 46 -4.38 1.48 -0.77
N VAL A 47 -5.41 0.72 -1.09
CA VAL A 47 -5.38 -0.23 -2.21
C VAL A 47 -5.25 0.50 -3.54
N ASN A 48 -6.02 1.57 -3.72
CA ASN A 48 -5.95 2.37 -4.94
C ASN A 48 -4.56 2.96 -5.13
N THR A 49 -3.94 3.42 -4.04
CA THR A 49 -2.57 3.93 -4.07
C THR A 49 -1.59 2.84 -4.49
N ALA A 50 -1.75 1.63 -3.96
CA ALA A 50 -0.89 0.51 -4.33
C ALA A 50 -0.99 0.20 -5.81
N VAL A 51 -2.21 0.20 -6.35
CA VAL A 51 -2.45 -0.05 -7.77
C VAL A 51 -1.78 1.03 -8.63
N GLU A 52 -1.96 2.29 -8.24
CA GLU A 52 -1.37 3.41 -8.99
C GLU A 52 0.14 3.36 -8.97
N ARG A 53 0.74 3.10 -7.79
CA ARG A 53 2.19 3.01 -7.64
C ARG A 53 2.77 1.88 -8.49
N ALA A 54 2.11 0.74 -8.50
CA ALA A 54 2.53 -0.41 -9.32
C ALA A 54 2.47 -0.07 -10.80
N ARG A 55 1.42 0.63 -11.21
CA ARG A 55 1.22 1.03 -12.60
C ARG A 55 2.29 2.02 -13.05
N GLU A 56 2.59 3.00 -12.22
CA GLU A 56 3.63 3.99 -12.50
C GLU A 56 5.00 3.33 -12.65
N ARG A 57 5.30 2.37 -11.79
CA ARG A 57 6.60 1.70 -11.80
C ARG A 57 6.75 0.76 -13.01
N ALA A 58 5.64 0.27 -13.54
CA ALA A 58 5.65 -0.61 -14.70
C ALA A 58 5.93 0.14 -16.01
N LEU A 59 5.76 1.45 -16.01
CA LEU A 59 6.06 2.28 -17.17
C LEU A 59 7.56 2.55 -17.25
#